data_2b3afc51e2ab35b658be709054c71ad8
#
_entry.id   2b3afc51e2ab35b658be709054c71ad8
#
_cell.length_a   1.000
_cell.length_b   1.000
_cell.length_c   1.000
_cell.angle_alpha   90.00
_cell.angle_beta   90.00
_cell.angle_gamma   90.00
#
_symmetry.space_group_name_H-M   'P 1'
#
loop_
_entity.id
_entity.type
_entity.pdbx_description
1 polymer ?
#
loop_
_entity_poly.entity_id
_entity_poly.type
_entity_poly.pdbx_seq_one_letter_code
_entity_poly.pdbx_strand_id
1 'polypeptide(L)'
;MGEIKLQINPKNRPAVPAVNWQQARVLEMQEEYAAAFDTSLVNTIEEMRAAYNEERKMWNTGGPVMAETVDFDVPYEGDKVPVRLLRPVKAEKLPVIFFMHGGGFVEGNNDTHSMAQRKLAAYSGCVVVGIEYTLSPEVVYPRAIEECTTACKYVLEHAEEYGIDPEKFGFAGDSGGANLSMGVTMHLRDDGFDISRIKGNILFYGSYGMKASVSSNLHGGSWDGMSEEDLAFYL
;
A
#
# COMPACT_ATOMS: atom_id res chain seq x y z
N MET A 1 -5.25 11.45 -33.11
CA MET A 1 -4.83 10.04 -32.87
C MET A 1 -6.10 9.20 -32.83
N GLY A 2 -6.23 8.22 -33.75
CA GLY A 2 -7.41 7.36 -33.79
C GLY A 2 -7.44 6.46 -32.57
N GLU A 3 -8.64 6.27 -32.03
CA GLU A 3 -8.93 5.33 -30.94
C GLU A 3 -8.56 3.92 -31.41
N ILE A 4 -7.54 3.31 -30.77
CA ILE A 4 -7.20 1.91 -31.05
C ILE A 4 -8.26 1.06 -30.31
N LYS A 5 -9.28 0.60 -31.03
CA LYS A 5 -10.21 -0.40 -30.53
C LYS A 5 -9.51 -1.77 -30.54
N LEU A 6 -9.04 -2.20 -29.38
CA LEU A 6 -8.53 -3.55 -29.19
C LEU A 6 -9.70 -4.54 -29.32
N GLN A 7 -9.69 -5.32 -30.39
CA GLN A 7 -10.60 -6.46 -30.54
C GLN A 7 -10.06 -7.63 -29.72
N ILE A 8 -10.66 -7.84 -28.56
CA ILE A 8 -10.35 -8.97 -27.70
C ILE A 8 -11.13 -10.19 -28.19
N ASN A 9 -10.40 -11.28 -28.50
CA ASN A 9 -11.04 -12.54 -28.85
C ASN A 9 -11.75 -13.12 -27.60
N PRO A 10 -13.08 -13.22 -27.56
CA PRO A 10 -13.80 -13.73 -26.38
C PRO A 10 -13.41 -15.15 -25.96
N LYS A 11 -12.82 -15.94 -26.90
CA LYS A 11 -12.33 -17.29 -26.62
C LYS A 11 -11.09 -17.34 -25.75
N ASN A 12 -10.35 -16.22 -25.67
CA ASN A 12 -9.16 -16.10 -24.82
C ASN A 12 -9.48 -15.54 -23.43
N ARG A 13 -10.75 -15.24 -23.17
CA ARG A 13 -11.20 -14.77 -21.86
C ARG A 13 -11.62 -15.99 -21.03
N PRO A 14 -10.91 -16.34 -19.94
CA PRO A 14 -11.41 -17.37 -19.04
C PRO A 14 -12.77 -16.94 -18.49
N ALA A 15 -13.71 -17.87 -18.42
CA ALA A 15 -15.07 -17.57 -17.96
C ALA A 15 -15.09 -17.12 -16.49
N VAL A 16 -14.19 -17.66 -15.69
CA VAL A 16 -13.88 -17.23 -14.30
C VAL A 16 -12.41 -17.56 -14.05
N PRO A 17 -11.61 -16.66 -13.46
CA PRO A 17 -10.25 -16.98 -13.06
C PRO A 17 -10.26 -18.15 -12.08
N ALA A 18 -9.34 -19.08 -12.25
CA ALA A 18 -9.16 -20.17 -11.30
C ALA A 18 -8.61 -19.59 -9.99
N VAL A 19 -9.40 -19.67 -8.92
CA VAL A 19 -8.97 -19.31 -7.57
C VAL A 19 -8.28 -20.51 -6.93
N ASN A 20 -7.10 -20.30 -6.32
CA ASN A 20 -6.49 -21.36 -5.54
C ASN A 20 -7.22 -21.53 -4.19
N TRP A 21 -6.97 -22.65 -3.50
CA TRP A 21 -7.68 -22.96 -2.25
C TRP A 21 -7.46 -21.92 -1.13
N GLN A 22 -6.31 -21.26 -1.11
CA GLN A 22 -6.00 -20.22 -0.12
C GLN A 22 -6.83 -18.96 -0.38
N GLN A 23 -6.92 -18.55 -1.63
CA GLN A 23 -7.76 -17.41 -2.04
C GLN A 23 -9.24 -17.72 -1.82
N ALA A 24 -9.70 -18.95 -2.13
CA ALA A 24 -11.06 -19.36 -1.84
C ALA A 24 -11.38 -19.24 -0.34
N ARG A 25 -10.44 -19.68 0.53
CA ARG A 25 -10.65 -19.55 1.99
C ARG A 25 -10.67 -18.10 2.47
N VAL A 26 -9.85 -17.23 1.88
CA VAL A 26 -9.89 -15.79 2.19
C VAL A 26 -11.24 -15.19 1.83
N LEU A 27 -11.76 -15.49 0.63
CA LEU A 27 -13.08 -15.03 0.19
C LEU A 27 -14.20 -15.50 1.12
N GLU A 28 -14.19 -16.80 1.51
CA GLU A 28 -15.14 -17.33 2.48
C GLU A 28 -15.10 -16.57 3.82
N MET A 29 -13.91 -16.28 4.34
CA MET A 29 -13.75 -15.53 5.59
C MET A 29 -14.25 -14.09 5.47
N GLN A 30 -14.05 -13.45 4.31
CA GLN A 30 -14.57 -12.11 4.04
C GLN A 30 -16.10 -12.13 3.94
N GLU A 31 -16.68 -13.14 3.29
CA GLU A 31 -18.14 -13.32 3.23
C GLU A 31 -18.74 -13.58 4.63
N GLU A 32 -18.11 -14.46 5.45
CA GLU A 32 -18.50 -14.70 6.84
C GLU A 32 -18.49 -13.40 7.66
N TYR A 33 -17.46 -12.57 7.50
CA TYR A 33 -17.37 -11.29 8.17
C TYR A 33 -18.43 -10.30 7.68
N ALA A 34 -18.58 -10.14 6.36
CA ALA A 34 -19.57 -9.26 5.76
C ALA A 34 -21.01 -9.64 6.16
N ALA A 35 -21.31 -10.95 6.27
CA ALA A 35 -22.62 -11.42 6.72
C ALA A 35 -22.90 -11.08 8.19
N ALA A 36 -21.88 -10.92 9.01
CA ALA A 36 -21.99 -10.53 10.42
C ALA A 36 -22.00 -9.00 10.63
N PHE A 37 -21.68 -8.21 9.59
CA PHE A 37 -21.56 -6.77 9.64
C PHE A 37 -22.72 -6.09 8.90
N ASP A 38 -23.43 -5.21 9.56
CA ASP A 38 -24.51 -4.42 8.94
C ASP A 38 -23.93 -3.21 8.20
N THR A 39 -23.72 -3.34 6.90
CA THR A 39 -23.18 -2.27 6.06
C THR A 39 -24.11 -1.07 5.93
N SER A 40 -25.39 -1.18 6.30
CA SER A 40 -26.33 -0.04 6.30
C SER A 40 -25.99 1.00 7.37
N LEU A 41 -25.12 0.63 8.32
CA LEU A 41 -24.64 1.53 9.37
C LEU A 41 -23.43 2.39 8.93
N VAL A 42 -22.88 2.14 7.73
CA VAL A 42 -21.74 2.89 7.19
C VAL A 42 -22.26 3.98 6.27
N ASN A 43 -22.31 5.21 6.78
CA ASN A 43 -22.85 6.37 6.07
C ASN A 43 -21.83 7.51 5.94
N THR A 44 -20.72 7.44 6.67
CA THR A 44 -19.64 8.43 6.65
C THR A 44 -18.30 7.78 6.39
N ILE A 45 -17.32 8.59 5.98
CA ILE A 45 -15.95 8.13 5.77
C ILE A 45 -15.33 7.64 7.08
N GLU A 46 -15.63 8.29 8.19
CA GLU A 46 -15.16 7.88 9.52
C GLU A 46 -15.70 6.50 9.91
N GLU A 47 -16.99 6.25 9.66
CA GLU A 47 -17.59 4.94 9.91
C GLU A 47 -17.01 3.85 8.98
N MET A 48 -16.76 4.18 7.72
CA MET A 48 -16.09 3.30 6.77
C MET A 48 -14.68 2.93 7.27
N ARG A 49 -13.88 3.91 7.65
CA ARG A 49 -12.54 3.70 8.21
C ARG A 49 -12.57 2.88 9.49
N ALA A 50 -13.53 3.13 10.37
CA ALA A 50 -13.70 2.35 11.58
C ALA A 50 -14.04 0.89 11.29
N ALA A 51 -14.95 0.64 10.36
CA ALA A 51 -15.32 -0.70 9.91
C ALA A 51 -14.12 -1.43 9.27
N TYR A 52 -13.38 -0.77 8.39
CA TYR A 52 -12.17 -1.30 7.79
C TYR A 52 -11.11 -1.64 8.84
N ASN A 53 -10.85 -0.74 9.79
CA ASN A 53 -9.90 -0.98 10.87
C ASN A 53 -10.30 -2.19 11.73
N GLU A 54 -11.59 -2.38 12.00
CA GLU A 54 -12.08 -3.52 12.78
C GLU A 54 -11.92 -4.84 12.02
N GLU A 55 -12.31 -4.88 10.75
CA GLU A 55 -12.14 -6.05 9.88
C GLU A 55 -10.66 -6.47 9.79
N ARG A 56 -9.76 -5.51 9.65
CA ARG A 56 -8.33 -5.78 9.50
C ARG A 56 -7.65 -6.39 10.73
N LYS A 57 -8.24 -6.29 11.92
CA LYS A 57 -7.68 -6.87 13.15
C LYS A 57 -7.44 -8.38 13.03
N MET A 58 -8.36 -9.12 12.43
CA MET A 58 -8.21 -10.57 12.28
C MET A 58 -7.01 -10.96 11.41
N TRP A 59 -6.69 -10.15 10.39
CA TRP A 59 -5.57 -10.39 9.48
C TRP A 59 -4.22 -10.02 10.07
N ASN A 60 -4.22 -9.18 11.11
CA ASN A 60 -3.00 -8.65 11.73
C ASN A 60 -2.63 -9.34 13.05
N THR A 61 -3.35 -10.42 13.42
CA THR A 61 -3.09 -11.21 14.63
C THR A 61 -1.95 -12.20 14.41
N GLY A 62 -1.02 -12.26 15.37
CA GLY A 62 0.13 -13.17 15.32
C GLY A 62 1.24 -12.70 14.37
N GLY A 63 1.94 -13.64 13.73
CA GLY A 63 3.02 -13.38 12.77
C GLY A 63 4.38 -13.05 13.40
N PRO A 64 5.35 -12.59 12.59
CA PRO A 64 6.69 -12.31 13.05
C PRO A 64 6.74 -11.22 14.13
N VAL A 65 7.59 -11.44 15.14
CA VAL A 65 7.89 -10.42 16.16
C VAL A 65 9.14 -9.66 15.71
N MET A 66 9.09 -8.35 15.79
CA MET A 66 10.22 -7.49 15.46
C MET A 66 11.18 -7.37 16.63
N ALA A 67 12.48 -7.26 16.32
CA ALA A 67 13.48 -6.96 17.34
C ALA A 67 13.33 -5.55 17.93
N GLU A 68 12.74 -4.65 17.11
CA GLU A 68 12.43 -3.29 17.50
C GLU A 68 11.26 -2.76 16.67
N THR A 69 10.39 -1.97 17.31
CA THR A 69 9.34 -1.19 16.67
C THR A 69 9.39 0.22 17.25
N VAL A 70 9.52 1.23 16.40
CA VAL A 70 9.62 2.64 16.83
C VAL A 70 8.63 3.46 16.00
N ASP A 71 7.73 4.18 16.68
CA ASP A 71 6.85 5.16 16.08
C ASP A 71 7.45 6.57 16.30
N PHE A 72 7.52 7.38 15.26
CA PHE A 72 8.00 8.74 15.31
C PHE A 72 7.33 9.62 14.25
N ASP A 73 7.48 10.92 14.39
CA ASP A 73 6.90 11.90 13.48
C ASP A 73 7.98 12.55 12.62
N VAL A 74 7.74 12.64 11.32
CA VAL A 74 8.57 13.39 10.38
C VAL A 74 7.97 14.77 10.17
N PRO A 75 8.69 15.87 10.38
CA PRO A 75 8.17 17.23 10.15
C PRO A 75 7.80 17.46 8.67
N TYR A 76 6.63 18.04 8.42
CA TYR A 76 6.17 18.40 7.10
C TYR A 76 5.30 19.67 7.13
N GLU A 77 5.77 20.76 6.51
CA GLU A 77 5.04 22.04 6.31
C GLU A 77 4.30 22.61 7.55
N GLY A 78 4.89 22.49 8.72
CA GLY A 78 4.27 22.91 9.99
C GLY A 78 3.34 21.88 10.61
N ASP A 79 3.23 20.71 9.99
CA ASP A 79 2.54 19.51 10.45
C ASP A 79 3.55 18.36 10.55
N LYS A 80 3.09 17.13 10.59
CA LYS A 80 3.91 15.93 10.73
C LYS A 80 3.33 14.76 9.95
N VAL A 81 4.22 13.87 9.50
CA VAL A 81 3.88 12.57 8.90
C VAL A 81 4.29 11.50 9.90
N PRO A 82 3.34 10.77 10.52
CA PRO A 82 3.67 9.67 11.42
C PRO A 82 4.32 8.51 10.64
N VAL A 83 5.31 7.87 11.26
CA VAL A 83 6.08 6.80 10.64
C VAL A 83 6.32 5.70 11.65
N ARG A 84 6.24 4.44 11.21
CA ARG A 84 6.57 3.25 12.01
C ARG A 84 7.76 2.52 11.42
N LEU A 85 8.85 2.42 12.18
CA LEU A 85 10.02 1.63 11.84
C LEU A 85 9.92 0.24 12.46
N LEU A 86 10.07 -0.79 11.64
CA LEU A 86 10.05 -2.20 12.01
C LEU A 86 11.40 -2.84 11.71
N ARG A 87 12.16 -3.17 12.74
CA ARG A 87 13.48 -3.81 12.63
C ARG A 87 13.35 -5.31 12.90
N PRO A 88 13.65 -6.19 11.94
CA PRO A 88 13.46 -7.63 12.14
C PRO A 88 14.50 -8.28 13.05
N VAL A 89 15.75 -7.78 13.05
CA VAL A 89 16.88 -8.32 13.82
C VAL A 89 17.72 -7.19 14.42
N LYS A 90 18.42 -7.46 15.52
CA LYS A 90 19.36 -6.51 16.14
C LYS A 90 20.64 -6.45 15.31
N ALA A 91 20.65 -5.65 14.26
CA ALA A 91 21.79 -5.37 13.42
C ALA A 91 21.77 -3.92 12.95
N GLU A 92 22.94 -3.37 12.69
CA GLU A 92 23.10 -2.01 12.15
C GLU A 92 23.25 -2.03 10.63
N LYS A 93 23.00 -0.88 10.01
CA LYS A 93 23.13 -0.66 8.56
C LYS A 93 22.33 -1.65 7.71
N LEU A 94 21.13 -2.01 8.17
CA LEU A 94 20.22 -2.82 7.37
C LEU A 94 19.67 -2.00 6.19
N PRO A 95 19.47 -2.63 5.02
CA PRO A 95 18.68 -2.01 3.95
C PRO A 95 17.29 -1.63 4.44
N VAL A 96 16.65 -0.66 3.79
CA VAL A 96 15.32 -0.20 4.18
C VAL A 96 14.30 -0.35 3.07
N ILE A 97 13.10 -0.72 3.42
CA ILE A 97 11.92 -0.73 2.53
C ILE A 97 10.91 0.25 3.11
N PHE A 98 10.61 1.30 2.36
CA PHE A 98 9.50 2.21 2.66
C PHE A 98 8.20 1.58 2.20
N PHE A 99 7.24 1.49 3.11
CA PHE A 99 5.96 0.85 2.84
C PHE A 99 4.82 1.88 2.88
N MET A 100 4.09 1.99 1.80
CA MET A 100 2.85 2.73 1.72
C MET A 100 1.68 1.75 1.68
N HIS A 101 0.74 1.91 2.60
CA HIS A 101 -0.42 1.03 2.70
C HIS A 101 -1.46 1.29 1.61
N GLY A 102 -2.24 0.27 1.27
CA GLY A 102 -3.42 0.38 0.42
C GLY A 102 -4.63 0.94 1.15
N GLY A 103 -5.77 0.96 0.49
CA GLY A 103 -7.04 1.49 0.99
C GLY A 103 -7.57 2.66 0.15
N GLY A 104 -7.29 2.65 -1.17
CA GLY A 104 -7.83 3.62 -2.13
C GLY A 104 -7.53 5.08 -1.80
N PHE A 105 -6.48 5.35 -1.04
CA PHE A 105 -6.10 6.67 -0.50
C PHE A 105 -7.08 7.25 0.53
N VAL A 106 -8.14 6.54 0.89
CA VAL A 106 -9.24 6.99 1.75
C VAL A 106 -9.22 6.33 3.10
N GLU A 107 -8.70 5.11 3.20
CA GLU A 107 -8.64 4.28 4.40
C GLU A 107 -7.30 3.55 4.52
N GLY A 108 -7.09 2.83 5.61
CA GLY A 108 -5.85 2.12 5.90
C GLY A 108 -4.90 2.90 6.81
N ASN A 109 -3.96 2.17 7.40
CA ASN A 109 -2.91 2.69 8.28
C ASN A 109 -1.87 1.60 8.57
N ASN A 110 -0.83 1.93 9.36
CA ASN A 110 0.20 0.98 9.74
C ASN A 110 -0.33 -0.20 10.57
N ASP A 111 -1.41 -0.03 11.33
CA ASP A 111 -2.00 -1.12 12.10
C ASP A 111 -2.76 -2.10 11.20
N THR A 112 -3.51 -1.58 10.23
CA THR A 112 -4.26 -2.42 9.26
C THR A 112 -3.36 -3.21 8.31
N HIS A 113 -2.10 -2.79 8.15
CA HIS A 113 -1.09 -3.45 7.30
C HIS A 113 0.09 -4.02 8.11
N SER A 114 -0.02 -4.06 9.43
CA SER A 114 1.05 -4.49 10.34
C SER A 114 1.61 -5.89 10.00
N MET A 115 0.74 -6.86 9.69
CA MET A 115 1.18 -8.22 9.34
C MET A 115 2.00 -8.24 8.05
N ALA A 116 1.56 -7.50 7.02
CA ALA A 116 2.27 -7.42 5.73
C ALA A 116 3.66 -6.79 5.94
N GLN A 117 3.73 -5.68 6.66
CA GLN A 117 4.98 -4.98 6.97
C GLN A 117 5.93 -5.86 7.78
N ARG A 118 5.46 -6.53 8.84
CA ARG A 118 6.28 -7.42 9.68
C ARG A 118 6.77 -8.65 8.92
N LYS A 119 5.95 -9.24 8.07
CA LYS A 119 6.37 -10.35 7.18
C LYS A 119 7.41 -9.87 6.18
N LEU A 120 7.19 -8.69 5.58
CA LEU A 120 8.15 -8.10 4.66
C LEU A 120 9.51 -7.89 5.34
N ALA A 121 9.54 -7.32 6.55
CA ALA A 121 10.75 -7.14 7.33
C ALA A 121 11.43 -8.48 7.65
N ALA A 122 10.68 -9.44 8.19
CA ALA A 122 11.22 -10.73 8.61
C ALA A 122 11.80 -11.56 7.46
N TYR A 123 11.15 -11.55 6.29
CA TYR A 123 11.57 -12.37 5.15
C TYR A 123 12.64 -11.70 4.28
N SER A 124 12.67 -10.37 4.21
CA SER A 124 13.71 -9.64 3.48
C SER A 124 14.98 -9.41 4.32
N GLY A 125 14.87 -9.42 5.64
CA GLY A 125 15.93 -8.98 6.55
C GLY A 125 16.15 -7.46 6.54
N CYS A 126 15.28 -6.69 5.85
CA CYS A 126 15.35 -5.24 5.79
C CYS A 126 14.59 -4.59 6.95
N VAL A 127 14.96 -3.38 7.32
CA VAL A 127 14.07 -2.51 8.08
C VAL A 127 12.89 -2.15 7.18
N VAL A 128 11.67 -2.20 7.70
CA VAL A 128 10.50 -1.67 7.01
C VAL A 128 10.05 -0.40 7.71
N VAL A 129 9.83 0.64 6.92
CA VAL A 129 9.36 1.95 7.38
C VAL A 129 7.99 2.20 6.79
N GLY A 130 6.94 2.00 7.59
CA GLY A 130 5.56 2.27 7.20
C GLY A 130 5.23 3.75 7.38
N ILE A 131 4.67 4.37 6.35
CA ILE A 131 4.36 5.80 6.30
C ILE A 131 2.84 5.99 6.41
N GLU A 132 2.40 6.75 7.42
CA GLU A 132 1.01 7.18 7.61
C GLU A 132 0.77 8.48 6.84
N TYR A 133 0.60 8.38 5.54
CA TYR A 133 0.27 9.54 4.71
C TYR A 133 -1.17 10.00 4.97
N THR A 134 -1.42 11.30 4.83
CA THR A 134 -2.75 11.87 5.02
C THR A 134 -3.70 11.39 3.93
N LEU A 135 -4.87 10.94 4.37
CA LEU A 135 -5.88 10.33 3.51
C LEU A 135 -6.76 11.38 2.82
N SER A 136 -7.40 10.99 1.73
CA SER A 136 -8.51 11.71 1.12
C SER A 136 -9.80 11.46 1.95
N PRO A 137 -10.73 12.40 2.02
CA PRO A 137 -10.79 13.70 1.33
C PRO A 137 -10.10 14.85 2.08
N GLU A 138 -9.48 14.61 3.25
CA GLU A 138 -8.82 15.65 4.03
C GLU A 138 -7.73 16.34 3.21
N VAL A 139 -7.06 15.59 2.35
CA VAL A 139 -6.13 16.11 1.36
C VAL A 139 -6.39 15.48 -0.01
N VAL A 140 -5.90 16.14 -1.05
CA VAL A 140 -5.98 15.63 -2.44
C VAL A 140 -4.58 15.53 -3.03
N TYR A 141 -4.48 14.82 -4.16
CA TYR A 141 -3.25 14.79 -4.96
C TYR A 141 -2.68 16.21 -5.16
N PRO A 142 -1.36 16.43 -5.01
CA PRO A 142 -0.30 15.42 -4.82
C PRO A 142 0.15 15.17 -3.37
N ARG A 143 -0.58 15.67 -2.36
CA ARG A 143 -0.16 15.73 -0.95
C ARG A 143 0.42 14.42 -0.42
N ALA A 144 -0.25 13.28 -0.59
CA ALA A 144 0.22 12.00 -0.10
C ALA A 144 1.59 11.60 -0.69
N ILE A 145 1.85 11.90 -1.97
CA ILE A 145 3.16 11.66 -2.60
C ILE A 145 4.24 12.54 -1.98
N GLU A 146 3.95 13.81 -1.75
CA GLU A 146 4.88 14.77 -1.15
C GLU A 146 5.23 14.39 0.29
N GLU A 147 4.25 14.00 1.08
CA GLU A 147 4.45 13.49 2.45
C GLU A 147 5.32 12.23 2.46
N CYS A 148 4.98 11.25 1.63
CA CYS A 148 5.77 10.02 1.51
C CYS A 148 7.20 10.31 1.05
N THR A 149 7.39 11.21 0.09
CA THR A 149 8.71 11.62 -0.40
C THR A 149 9.53 12.28 0.71
N THR A 150 8.91 13.19 1.46
CA THR A 150 9.56 13.89 2.57
C THR A 150 9.94 12.91 3.68
N ALA A 151 9.04 11.97 4.05
CA ALA A 151 9.34 10.95 5.04
C ALA A 151 10.52 10.05 4.60
N CYS A 152 10.56 9.65 3.33
CA CYS A 152 11.69 8.88 2.79
C CYS A 152 13.00 9.65 2.87
N LYS A 153 13.04 10.90 2.40
CA LYS A 153 14.24 11.74 2.44
C LYS A 153 14.72 11.93 3.88
N TYR A 154 13.80 12.27 4.79
CA TYR A 154 14.12 12.46 6.21
C TYR A 154 14.76 11.22 6.84
N VAL A 155 14.17 10.05 6.65
CA VAL A 155 14.71 8.80 7.22
C VAL A 155 16.08 8.46 6.63
N LEU A 156 16.29 8.70 5.33
CA LEU A 156 17.59 8.47 4.68
C LEU A 156 18.66 9.47 5.14
N GLU A 157 18.29 10.71 5.42
CA GLU A 157 19.19 11.74 5.98
C GLU A 157 19.59 11.44 7.43
N HIS A 158 18.72 10.79 8.20
CA HIS A 158 18.97 10.37 9.57
C HIS A 158 19.36 8.88 9.68
N ALA A 159 19.95 8.32 8.62
CA ALA A 159 20.23 6.89 8.50
C ALA A 159 21.08 6.31 9.65
N GLU A 160 22.02 7.08 10.19
CA GLU A 160 22.86 6.67 11.31
C GLU A 160 22.03 6.52 12.59
N GLU A 161 21.13 7.44 12.88
CA GLU A 161 20.22 7.41 14.01
C GLU A 161 19.29 6.19 13.95
N TYR A 162 18.76 5.90 12.75
CA TYR A 162 17.88 4.77 12.52
C TYR A 162 18.60 3.45 12.21
N GLY A 163 19.93 3.42 12.21
CA GLY A 163 20.73 2.20 11.96
C GLY A 163 20.42 1.53 10.62
N ILE A 164 20.18 2.32 9.57
CA ILE A 164 19.87 1.85 8.22
C ILE A 164 21.01 2.15 7.23
N ASP A 165 21.02 1.45 6.09
CA ASP A 165 21.93 1.72 4.97
C ASP A 165 21.23 2.65 3.96
N PRO A 166 21.58 3.94 3.89
CA PRO A 166 20.91 4.88 3.00
C PRO A 166 21.22 4.63 1.53
N GLU A 167 22.21 3.80 1.21
CA GLU A 167 22.58 3.44 -0.16
C GLU A 167 21.80 2.22 -0.70
N LYS A 168 20.98 1.60 0.15
CA LYS A 168 20.21 0.40 -0.19
C LYS A 168 18.80 0.52 0.33
N PHE A 169 17.93 1.09 -0.48
CA PHE A 169 16.51 1.15 -0.15
C PHE A 169 15.62 0.76 -1.31
N GLY A 170 14.37 0.52 -1.01
CA GLY A 170 13.32 0.21 -1.98
C GLY A 170 11.96 0.65 -1.45
N PHE A 171 10.95 0.47 -2.27
CA PHE A 171 9.58 0.77 -1.92
C PHE A 171 8.72 -0.49 -1.97
N ALA A 172 7.69 -0.52 -1.15
CA ALA A 172 6.66 -1.53 -1.21
C ALA A 172 5.30 -0.93 -0.90
N GLY A 173 4.27 -1.52 -1.44
CA GLY A 173 2.90 -1.13 -1.14
C GLY A 173 1.90 -1.99 -1.89
N ASP A 174 0.66 -1.90 -1.48
CA ASP A 174 -0.45 -2.64 -2.05
C ASP A 174 -1.53 -1.68 -2.55
N SER A 175 -2.21 -2.01 -3.65
CA SER A 175 -3.31 -1.20 -4.20
C SER A 175 -2.92 0.28 -4.38
N GLY A 176 -3.61 1.22 -3.75
CA GLY A 176 -3.27 2.64 -3.71
C GLY A 176 -1.85 2.91 -3.18
N GLY A 177 -1.37 2.12 -2.21
CA GLY A 177 0.00 2.22 -1.70
C GLY A 177 1.06 1.78 -2.72
N ALA A 178 0.74 0.83 -3.61
CA ALA A 178 1.61 0.49 -4.74
C ALA A 178 1.71 1.65 -5.74
N ASN A 179 0.59 2.36 -5.99
CA ASN A 179 0.57 3.57 -6.80
C ASN A 179 1.45 4.67 -6.17
N LEU A 180 1.31 4.90 -4.86
CA LEU A 180 2.14 5.87 -4.12
C LEU A 180 3.63 5.48 -4.20
N SER A 181 3.98 4.20 -4.03
CA SER A 181 5.35 3.70 -4.15
C SER A 181 5.99 4.05 -5.49
N MET A 182 5.23 3.87 -6.57
CA MET A 182 5.69 4.27 -7.90
C MET A 182 5.73 5.78 -8.07
N GLY A 183 4.70 6.48 -7.56
CA GLY A 183 4.63 7.94 -7.57
C GLY A 183 5.83 8.58 -6.87
N VAL A 184 6.18 8.11 -5.67
CA VAL A 184 7.36 8.57 -4.91
C VAL A 184 8.66 8.28 -5.67
N THR A 185 8.79 7.09 -6.29
CA THR A 185 9.95 6.76 -7.13
C THR A 185 10.13 7.77 -8.26
N MET A 186 9.03 8.11 -8.94
CA MET A 186 9.05 9.07 -10.04
C MET A 186 9.31 10.50 -9.55
N HIS A 187 8.70 10.88 -8.43
CA HIS A 187 8.90 12.19 -7.83
C HIS A 187 10.35 12.41 -7.39
N LEU A 188 10.96 11.42 -6.73
CA LEU A 188 12.40 11.46 -6.38
C LEU A 188 13.29 11.63 -7.62
N ARG A 189 12.99 10.88 -8.71
CA ARG A 189 13.73 11.02 -9.96
C ARG A 189 13.63 12.43 -10.53
N ASP A 190 12.44 12.99 -10.56
CA ASP A 190 12.16 14.29 -11.17
C ASP A 190 12.73 15.44 -10.32
N ASP A 191 12.85 15.23 -9.00
CA ASP A 191 13.59 16.11 -8.07
C ASP A 191 15.13 16.00 -8.19
N GLY A 192 15.64 15.13 -9.05
CA GLY A 192 17.07 14.93 -9.24
C GLY A 192 17.74 14.09 -8.16
N PHE A 193 16.97 13.34 -7.36
CA PHE A 193 17.52 12.39 -6.41
C PHE A 193 18.22 11.22 -7.12
N ASP A 194 19.32 10.74 -6.55
CA ASP A 194 20.03 9.57 -7.10
C ASP A 194 19.21 8.30 -6.94
N ILE A 195 18.39 7.99 -7.95
CA ILE A 195 17.54 6.80 -7.97
C ILE A 195 18.33 5.48 -8.15
N SER A 196 19.66 5.50 -8.41
CA SER A 196 20.48 4.29 -8.45
C SER A 196 20.58 3.61 -7.09
N ARG A 197 20.27 4.34 -6.01
CA ARG A 197 20.18 3.85 -4.64
C ARG A 197 18.91 3.01 -4.41
N ILE A 198 17.86 3.17 -5.23
CA ILE A 198 16.64 2.37 -5.19
C ILE A 198 16.93 0.99 -5.77
N LYS A 199 16.86 -0.06 -4.95
CA LYS A 199 17.19 -1.44 -5.36
C LYS A 199 16.01 -2.20 -5.95
N GLY A 200 14.79 -1.71 -5.75
CA GLY A 200 13.58 -2.26 -6.34
C GLY A 200 12.31 -1.75 -5.70
N ASN A 201 11.20 -2.02 -6.37
CA ASN A 201 9.86 -1.76 -5.89
C ASN A 201 9.08 -3.06 -5.84
N ILE A 202 8.39 -3.33 -4.74
CA ILE A 202 7.49 -4.47 -4.54
C ILE A 202 6.06 -3.94 -4.57
N LEU A 203 5.41 -4.05 -5.72
CA LEU A 203 4.15 -3.40 -5.99
C LEU A 203 3.03 -4.45 -6.11
N PHE A 204 2.21 -4.57 -5.06
CA PHE A 204 1.11 -5.52 -5.05
C PHE A 204 -0.14 -4.90 -5.66
N TYR A 205 -0.64 -5.48 -6.74
CA TYR A 205 -1.92 -5.16 -7.41
C TYR A 205 -2.24 -3.66 -7.55
N GLY A 206 -1.24 -2.82 -7.82
CA GLY A 206 -1.43 -1.40 -8.07
C GLY A 206 -2.09 -1.12 -9.42
N SER A 207 -2.85 -0.03 -9.50
CA SER A 207 -3.47 0.45 -10.74
C SER A 207 -2.68 1.64 -11.30
N TYR A 208 -1.87 1.41 -12.32
CA TYR A 208 -0.96 2.42 -12.87
C TYR A 208 -1.56 3.06 -14.13
N GLY A 209 -2.00 4.28 -14.02
CA GLY A 209 -2.54 5.05 -15.15
C GLY A 209 -3.99 5.47 -15.00
N MET A 210 -4.71 5.06 -13.97
CA MET A 210 -6.04 5.54 -13.61
C MET A 210 -7.07 5.52 -14.75
N LYS A 211 -6.90 4.61 -15.72
CA LYS A 211 -7.79 4.45 -16.89
C LYS A 211 -8.02 2.97 -17.16
N ALA A 212 -9.14 2.67 -17.79
CA ALA A 212 -9.43 1.33 -18.27
C ALA A 212 -8.24 0.78 -19.08
N SER A 213 -7.64 -0.29 -18.57
CA SER A 213 -6.51 -0.96 -19.19
C SER A 213 -6.97 -2.19 -19.97
N VAL A 214 -6.11 -2.72 -20.85
CA VAL A 214 -6.36 -4.01 -21.49
C VAL A 214 -6.58 -5.11 -20.45
N SER A 215 -5.79 -5.11 -19.39
CA SER A 215 -5.91 -6.08 -18.29
C SER A 215 -7.25 -5.95 -17.57
N SER A 216 -7.67 -4.73 -17.21
CA SER A 216 -8.96 -4.46 -16.58
C SER A 216 -10.12 -4.93 -17.46
N ASN A 217 -10.08 -4.60 -18.77
CA ASN A 217 -11.11 -5.02 -19.71
C ASN A 217 -11.16 -6.53 -19.96
N LEU A 218 -10.03 -7.22 -19.82
CA LEU A 218 -9.94 -8.66 -20.04
C LEU A 218 -10.30 -9.48 -18.81
N HIS A 219 -9.88 -9.03 -17.64
CA HIS A 219 -9.85 -9.80 -16.41
C HIS A 219 -10.66 -9.18 -15.27
N GLY A 220 -11.02 -7.90 -15.34
CA GLY A 220 -11.85 -7.24 -14.34
C GLY A 220 -13.30 -7.72 -14.38
N GLY A 221 -13.97 -7.67 -13.25
CA GLY A 221 -15.37 -8.05 -13.09
C GLY A 221 -15.74 -8.21 -11.63
N SER A 222 -17.00 -8.51 -11.35
CA SER A 222 -17.52 -8.65 -9.98
C SER A 222 -16.84 -9.73 -9.12
N TRP A 223 -16.01 -10.57 -9.71
CA TRP A 223 -15.26 -11.63 -9.03
C TRP A 223 -13.90 -11.20 -8.47
N ASP A 224 -13.41 -10.00 -8.81
CA ASP A 224 -12.14 -9.49 -8.30
C ASP A 224 -12.28 -8.65 -7.03
N GLY A 225 -13.51 -8.50 -6.53
CA GLY A 225 -13.81 -7.78 -5.30
C GLY A 225 -13.80 -6.26 -5.43
N MET A 226 -13.78 -5.75 -6.69
CA MET A 226 -13.79 -4.31 -6.95
C MET A 226 -14.72 -4.01 -8.14
N SER A 227 -15.87 -3.39 -7.85
CA SER A 227 -16.85 -3.01 -8.86
C SER A 227 -16.42 -1.75 -9.63
N GLU A 228 -17.12 -1.46 -10.74
CA GLU A 228 -16.92 -0.18 -11.44
C GLU A 228 -17.31 1.03 -10.57
N GLU A 229 -18.27 0.86 -9.66
CA GLU A 229 -18.71 1.90 -8.71
C GLU A 229 -17.62 2.15 -7.66
N ASP A 230 -16.98 1.07 -7.13
CA ASP A 230 -15.85 1.19 -6.20
C ASP A 230 -14.68 1.93 -6.86
N LEU A 231 -14.35 1.56 -8.09
CA LEU A 231 -13.28 2.24 -8.85
C LEU A 231 -13.60 3.72 -9.08
N ALA A 232 -14.87 4.05 -9.36
CA ALA A 232 -15.29 5.44 -9.53
C ALA A 232 -15.27 6.25 -8.23
N PHE A 233 -15.43 5.57 -7.08
CA PHE A 233 -15.31 6.21 -5.76
C PHE A 233 -13.86 6.58 -5.42
N TYR A 234 -12.89 5.72 -5.78
CA TYR A 234 -11.48 5.93 -5.46
C TYR A 234 -10.71 6.78 -6.48
N LEU A 235 -11.25 7.01 -7.68
CA LEU A 235 -10.59 7.71 -8.80
C LEU A 235 -11.22 9.05 -9.13
#